data_6aa94c9da4252f5a3e32432ebb8a2122
#
_entry.id   6aa94c9da4252f5a3e32432ebb8a2122
#
_cell.length_a   1.000
_cell.length_b   1.000
_cell.length_c   1.000
_cell.angle_alpha   90.00
_cell.angle_beta   90.00
_cell.angle_gamma   90.00
#
_symmetry.space_group_name_H-M   'P 1'
#
loop_
_entity.id
_entity.type
_entity.pdbx_description
1 polymer ?
#
loop_
_entity_poly.entity_id
_entity_poly.type
_entity_poly.pdbx_seq_one_letter_code
_entity_poly.pdbx_strand_id
1 'polypeptide(L)'
;MTSIGNPGRFAGALYVLTSIGGFFAMDYVPGKLIVHGNTAATVNNIAAHEMLFRFGIAGQLISQSAFVFVAFALYKLLAGVHRRDAALMVILIVVSVPIAFVNELNSLAALDLVRGSNFLSIVEEPQRHAFAMLFLNLHSRGLVVAELFWGLCSFRSGCWCTGLDSCRGFWAFGSALPGPLGSS
;
A
#
# COMPACT_ATOMS: atom_id res chain seq x y z
N MET A 1 -1.96 -37.35 -10.28
CA MET A 1 -2.61 -36.13 -9.78
C MET A 1 -1.84 -35.71 -8.54
N THR A 2 -0.90 -34.80 -8.72
CA THR A 2 -0.05 -34.28 -7.63
C THR A 2 -0.90 -33.42 -6.71
N SER A 3 -0.97 -33.78 -5.42
CA SER A 3 -1.66 -33.05 -4.37
C SER A 3 -1.00 -31.66 -4.25
N ILE A 4 -1.56 -30.68 -4.89
CA ILE A 4 -1.23 -29.26 -4.64
C ILE A 4 -1.58 -29.04 -3.17
N GLY A 5 -0.54 -28.75 -2.38
CA GLY A 5 -0.63 -28.60 -0.95
C GLY A 5 -1.81 -27.73 -0.50
N ASN A 6 -2.29 -28.04 0.69
CA ASN A 6 -3.45 -27.48 1.38
C ASN A 6 -3.72 -26.00 0.95
N PRO A 7 -4.81 -25.69 0.25
CA PRO A 7 -5.03 -24.36 -0.38
C PRO A 7 -4.94 -23.20 0.63
N GLY A 8 -5.24 -23.47 1.90
CA GLY A 8 -5.08 -22.51 2.98
C GLY A 8 -3.62 -22.16 3.26
N ARG A 9 -2.71 -23.15 3.20
CA ARG A 9 -1.26 -22.89 3.40
C ARG A 9 -0.67 -22.06 2.27
N PHE A 10 -1.10 -22.30 1.03
CA PHE A 10 -0.68 -21.53 -0.13
C PHE A 10 -1.18 -20.08 -0.04
N ALA A 11 -2.46 -19.87 0.29
CA ALA A 11 -3.02 -18.53 0.48
C ALA A 11 -2.31 -17.78 1.63
N GLY A 12 -2.03 -18.45 2.75
CA GLY A 12 -1.30 -17.87 3.87
C GLY A 12 0.14 -17.49 3.52
N ALA A 13 0.87 -18.35 2.81
CA ALA A 13 2.24 -18.05 2.37
C ALA A 13 2.28 -16.86 1.40
N LEU A 14 1.33 -16.79 0.44
CA LEU A 14 1.21 -15.68 -0.48
C LEU A 14 0.87 -14.37 0.26
N TYR A 15 -0.01 -14.42 1.25
CA TYR A 15 -0.36 -13.27 2.08
C TYR A 15 0.86 -12.74 2.86
N VAL A 16 1.64 -13.62 3.49
CA VAL A 16 2.85 -13.22 4.22
C VAL A 16 3.86 -12.57 3.28
N LEU A 17 4.06 -13.16 2.10
CA LEU A 17 5.01 -12.63 1.11
C LEU A 17 4.59 -11.22 0.64
N THR A 18 3.31 -11.01 0.34
CA THR A 18 2.79 -9.68 -0.05
C THR A 18 2.87 -8.68 1.10
N SER A 19 2.65 -9.11 2.34
CA SER A 19 2.76 -8.25 3.52
C SER A 19 4.21 -7.78 3.75
N ILE A 20 5.20 -8.65 3.57
CA ILE A 20 6.62 -8.27 3.67
C ILE A 20 6.98 -7.24 2.59
N GLY A 21 6.57 -7.47 1.34
CA GLY A 21 6.80 -6.53 0.25
C GLY A 21 6.10 -5.18 0.46
N GLY A 22 4.87 -5.22 0.94
CA GLY A 22 4.10 -4.02 1.29
C GLY A 22 4.75 -3.22 2.43
N PHE A 23 5.15 -3.88 3.51
CA PHE A 23 5.87 -3.24 4.61
C PHE A 23 7.17 -2.57 4.16
N PHE A 24 7.96 -3.24 3.32
CA PHE A 24 9.16 -2.64 2.75
C PHE A 24 8.84 -1.37 1.97
N ALA A 25 7.85 -1.40 1.09
CA ALA A 25 7.51 -0.29 0.21
C ALA A 25 6.80 0.87 0.94
N MET A 26 5.92 0.58 1.91
CA MET A 26 5.09 1.60 2.57
C MET A 26 5.70 2.17 3.84
N ASP A 27 6.52 1.42 4.56
CA ASP A 27 7.07 1.84 5.85
C ASP A 27 8.58 2.04 5.79
N TYR A 28 9.33 1.04 5.32
CA TYR A 28 10.79 1.09 5.35
C TYR A 28 11.35 2.17 4.42
N VAL A 29 10.92 2.20 3.15
CA VAL A 29 11.44 3.16 2.16
C VAL A 29 11.06 4.60 2.51
N PRO A 30 9.79 4.95 2.78
CA PRO A 30 9.43 6.30 3.22
C PRO A 30 10.10 6.69 4.54
N GLY A 31 10.17 5.79 5.51
CA GLY A 31 10.81 6.03 6.80
C GLY A 31 12.30 6.35 6.72
N LYS A 32 12.97 5.90 5.65
CA LYS A 32 14.39 6.24 5.39
C LYS A 32 14.57 7.53 4.61
N LEU A 33 13.63 7.87 3.72
CA LEU A 33 13.80 8.97 2.76
C LEU A 33 13.06 10.23 3.16
N ILE A 34 11.88 10.12 3.80
CA ILE A 34 11.03 11.25 4.11
C ILE A 34 11.37 11.78 5.52
N VAL A 35 11.82 13.02 5.57
CA VAL A 35 12.05 13.77 6.82
C VAL A 35 10.90 14.73 7.02
N HIS A 36 10.03 14.43 7.99
CA HIS A 36 8.86 15.27 8.28
C HIS A 36 9.27 16.68 8.66
N GLY A 37 8.64 17.68 8.03
CA GLY A 37 8.92 19.09 8.28
C GLY A 37 10.18 19.64 7.59
N ASN A 38 10.96 18.82 6.89
CA ASN A 38 12.16 19.27 6.19
C ASN A 38 12.16 18.84 4.72
N THR A 39 11.67 19.73 3.85
CA THR A 39 11.61 19.51 2.40
C THR A 39 12.97 19.27 1.79
N ALA A 40 13.98 20.11 2.15
CA ALA A 40 15.31 20.00 1.56
C ALA A 40 15.98 18.66 1.92
N ALA A 41 15.87 18.22 3.18
CA ALA A 41 16.42 16.93 3.61
C ALA A 41 15.73 15.76 2.88
N THR A 42 14.41 15.80 2.71
CA THR A 42 13.63 14.77 1.99
C THR A 42 14.08 14.68 0.53
N VAL A 43 14.17 15.81 -0.17
CA VAL A 43 14.58 15.85 -1.57
C VAL A 43 16.01 15.35 -1.74
N ASN A 44 16.93 15.78 -0.87
CA ASN A 44 18.32 15.33 -0.88
C ASN A 44 18.43 13.82 -0.62
N ASN A 45 17.66 13.28 0.32
CA ASN A 45 17.64 11.84 0.59
C ASN A 45 17.13 11.03 -0.62
N ILE A 46 16.06 11.51 -1.27
CA ILE A 46 15.51 10.85 -2.47
C ILE A 46 16.54 10.92 -3.62
N ALA A 47 17.19 12.05 -3.82
CA ALA A 47 18.23 12.21 -4.84
C ALA A 47 19.44 11.30 -4.57
N ALA A 48 19.90 11.21 -3.31
CA ALA A 48 21.01 10.37 -2.92
C ALA A 48 20.71 8.86 -2.99
N HIS A 49 19.44 8.48 -2.79
CA HIS A 49 18.99 7.08 -2.73
C HIS A 49 17.90 6.79 -3.77
N GLU A 50 18.04 7.33 -4.98
CA GLU A 50 17.03 7.20 -6.05
C GLU A 50 16.64 5.75 -6.32
N MET A 51 17.63 4.83 -6.37
CA MET A 51 17.35 3.40 -6.61
C MET A 51 16.48 2.80 -5.51
N LEU A 52 16.70 3.16 -4.24
CA LEU A 52 15.87 2.69 -3.14
C LEU A 52 14.42 3.18 -3.30
N PHE A 53 14.23 4.44 -3.69
CA PHE A 53 12.90 5.01 -3.94
C PHE A 53 12.19 4.29 -5.10
N ARG A 54 12.90 4.02 -6.19
CA ARG A 54 12.37 3.25 -7.33
C ARG A 54 12.01 1.81 -6.95
N PHE A 55 12.83 1.15 -6.13
CA PHE A 55 12.50 -0.18 -5.60
C PHE A 55 11.27 -0.13 -4.69
N GLY A 56 11.06 0.95 -3.93
CA GLY A 56 9.83 1.18 -3.17
C GLY A 56 8.61 1.20 -4.07
N ILE A 57 8.63 2.02 -5.14
CA ILE A 57 7.53 2.12 -6.11
C ILE A 57 7.27 0.76 -6.78
N ALA A 58 8.32 0.09 -7.28
CA ALA A 58 8.19 -1.22 -7.91
C ALA A 58 7.65 -2.27 -6.93
N GLY A 59 8.15 -2.28 -5.69
CA GLY A 59 7.68 -3.16 -4.64
C GLY A 59 6.21 -2.95 -4.33
N GLN A 60 5.75 -1.69 -4.29
CA GLN A 60 4.35 -1.37 -4.09
C GLN A 60 3.46 -1.90 -5.22
N LEU A 61 3.84 -1.67 -6.47
CA LEU A 61 3.09 -2.16 -7.64
C LEU A 61 3.02 -3.69 -7.67
N ILE A 62 4.13 -4.37 -7.38
CA ILE A 62 4.20 -5.83 -7.30
C ILE A 62 3.31 -6.35 -6.16
N SER A 63 3.39 -5.76 -4.97
CA SER A 63 2.60 -6.16 -3.81
C SER A 63 1.11 -5.98 -4.07
N GLN A 64 0.68 -4.87 -4.67
CA GLN A 64 -0.71 -4.62 -5.04
C GLN A 64 -1.21 -5.62 -6.08
N SER A 65 -0.38 -5.94 -7.09
CA SER A 65 -0.72 -6.95 -8.08
C SER A 65 -0.87 -8.35 -7.45
N ALA A 66 0.07 -8.71 -6.57
CA ALA A 66 0.04 -9.98 -5.87
C ALA A 66 -1.17 -10.10 -4.92
N PHE A 67 -1.61 -8.98 -4.34
CA PHE A 67 -2.77 -8.94 -3.44
C PHE A 67 -4.07 -9.35 -4.13
N VAL A 68 -4.21 -9.13 -5.45
CA VAL A 68 -5.33 -9.65 -6.24
C VAL A 68 -5.36 -11.17 -6.21
N PHE A 69 -4.21 -11.83 -6.32
CA PHE A 69 -4.14 -13.29 -6.25
C PHE A 69 -4.47 -13.81 -4.85
N VAL A 70 -4.06 -13.08 -3.80
CA VAL A 70 -4.48 -13.36 -2.43
C VAL A 70 -6.00 -13.30 -2.29
N ALA A 71 -6.63 -12.25 -2.85
CA ALA A 71 -8.08 -12.09 -2.83
C ALA A 71 -8.80 -13.28 -3.48
N PHE A 72 -8.32 -13.74 -4.64
CA PHE A 72 -8.87 -14.93 -5.31
C PHE A 72 -8.64 -16.22 -4.53
N ALA A 73 -7.48 -16.36 -3.88
CA ALA A 73 -7.22 -17.53 -3.03
C ALA A 73 -8.15 -17.56 -1.82
N LEU A 74 -8.36 -16.41 -1.16
CA LEU A 74 -9.30 -16.26 -0.06
C LEU A 74 -10.74 -16.48 -0.51
N TYR A 75 -11.13 -16.02 -1.69
CA TYR A 75 -12.44 -16.30 -2.26
C TYR A 75 -12.72 -17.80 -2.34
N LYS A 76 -11.77 -18.58 -2.86
CA LYS A 76 -11.93 -20.05 -2.95
C LYS A 76 -12.12 -20.73 -1.60
N LEU A 77 -11.52 -20.17 -0.54
CA LEU A 77 -11.66 -20.69 0.82
C LEU A 77 -13.00 -20.29 1.45
N LEU A 78 -13.44 -19.05 1.24
CA LEU A 78 -14.60 -18.46 1.92
C LEU A 78 -15.92 -18.69 1.17
N ALA A 79 -15.88 -18.91 -0.15
CA ALA A 79 -17.08 -19.07 -0.98
C ALA A 79 -17.94 -20.29 -0.60
N GLY A 80 -17.33 -21.31 0.06
CA GLY A 80 -18.06 -22.46 0.60
C GLY A 80 -18.94 -22.14 1.79
N VAL A 81 -18.66 -21.06 2.50
CA VAL A 81 -19.38 -20.65 3.72
C VAL A 81 -20.36 -19.52 3.40
N HIS A 82 -19.88 -18.41 2.76
CA HIS A 82 -20.73 -17.27 2.33
C HIS A 82 -20.25 -16.67 1.01
N ARG A 83 -20.77 -17.17 -0.07
CA ARG A 83 -20.37 -16.81 -1.43
C ARG A 83 -20.53 -15.32 -1.75
N ARG A 84 -21.59 -14.68 -1.23
CA ARG A 84 -21.86 -13.24 -1.49
C ARG A 84 -20.79 -12.35 -0.86
N ASP A 85 -20.44 -12.62 0.39
CA ASP A 85 -19.48 -11.80 1.13
C ASP A 85 -18.04 -12.01 0.59
N ALA A 86 -17.71 -13.25 0.23
CA ALA A 86 -16.45 -13.55 -0.45
C ALA A 86 -16.35 -12.82 -1.82
N ALA A 87 -17.43 -12.75 -2.59
CA ALA A 87 -17.47 -12.02 -3.85
C ALA A 87 -17.31 -10.51 -3.65
N LEU A 88 -17.99 -9.92 -2.66
CA LEU A 88 -17.85 -8.50 -2.33
C LEU A 88 -16.44 -8.14 -1.90
N MET A 89 -15.79 -9.00 -1.11
CA MET A 89 -14.37 -8.81 -0.74
C MET A 89 -13.47 -8.74 -1.98
N VAL A 90 -13.62 -9.66 -2.91
CA VAL A 90 -12.83 -9.64 -4.16
C VAL A 90 -13.12 -8.38 -4.98
N ILE A 91 -14.38 -7.99 -5.12
CA ILE A 91 -14.76 -6.79 -5.88
C ILE A 91 -14.09 -5.55 -5.26
N LEU A 92 -14.17 -5.38 -3.94
CA LEU A 92 -13.57 -4.24 -3.25
C LEU A 92 -12.05 -4.20 -3.44
N ILE A 93 -11.37 -5.35 -3.34
CA ILE A 93 -9.93 -5.44 -3.57
C ILE A 93 -9.59 -5.13 -5.04
N VAL A 94 -10.29 -5.71 -6.00
CA VAL A 94 -10.05 -5.48 -7.43
C VAL A 94 -10.28 -4.01 -7.81
N VAL A 95 -11.26 -3.33 -7.20
CA VAL A 95 -11.51 -1.90 -7.42
C VAL A 95 -10.43 -1.04 -6.78
N SER A 96 -9.88 -1.44 -5.62
CA SER A 96 -8.83 -0.66 -4.94
C SER A 96 -7.49 -0.67 -5.69
N VAL A 97 -7.17 -1.72 -6.44
CA VAL A 97 -5.88 -1.86 -7.14
C VAL A 97 -5.63 -0.79 -8.20
N PRO A 98 -6.55 -0.48 -9.14
CA PRO A 98 -6.38 0.63 -10.07
C PRO A 98 -6.21 1.98 -9.35
N ILE A 99 -6.91 2.21 -8.25
CA ILE A 99 -6.78 3.44 -7.44
C ILE A 99 -5.37 3.53 -6.88
N ALA A 100 -4.84 2.44 -6.33
CA ALA A 100 -3.48 2.39 -5.83
C ALA A 100 -2.44 2.62 -6.95
N PHE A 101 -2.64 2.05 -8.14
CA PHE A 101 -1.74 2.25 -9.28
C PHE A 101 -1.72 3.70 -9.76
N VAL A 102 -2.90 4.34 -9.87
CA VAL A 102 -2.98 5.77 -10.20
C VAL A 102 -2.31 6.62 -9.13
N ASN A 103 -2.44 6.22 -7.86
CA ASN A 103 -1.78 6.92 -6.76
C ASN A 103 -0.24 6.84 -6.85
N GLU A 104 0.34 5.74 -7.38
CA GLU A 104 1.79 5.63 -7.60
C GLU A 104 2.34 6.62 -8.63
N LEU A 105 1.51 7.17 -9.51
CA LEU A 105 1.93 8.25 -10.42
C LEU A 105 2.40 9.48 -9.65
N ASN A 106 1.88 9.73 -8.44
CA ASN A 106 2.35 10.82 -7.59
C ASN A 106 3.79 10.60 -7.13
N SER A 107 4.16 9.36 -6.77
CA SER A 107 5.53 9.02 -6.41
C SER A 107 6.49 9.19 -7.59
N LEU A 108 6.06 8.78 -8.80
CA LEU A 108 6.84 8.97 -10.02
C LEU A 108 7.00 10.46 -10.35
N ALA A 109 5.93 11.26 -10.26
CA ALA A 109 5.98 12.71 -10.48
C ALA A 109 6.92 13.39 -9.47
N ALA A 110 6.90 12.99 -8.20
CA ALA A 110 7.83 13.50 -7.19
C ALA A 110 9.28 13.18 -7.56
N LEU A 111 9.55 11.96 -8.04
CA LEU A 111 10.89 11.56 -8.48
C LEU A 111 11.39 12.39 -9.67
N ASP A 112 10.54 12.61 -10.67
CA ASP A 112 10.89 13.44 -11.85
C ASP A 112 11.20 14.88 -11.46
N LEU A 113 10.46 15.44 -10.50
CA LEU A 113 10.70 16.79 -9.97
C LEU A 113 12.03 16.86 -9.21
N VAL A 114 12.37 15.84 -8.41
CA VAL A 114 13.65 15.77 -7.69
C VAL A 114 14.82 15.65 -8.66
N ARG A 115 14.68 14.87 -9.73
CA ARG A 115 15.72 14.68 -10.76
C ARG A 115 15.95 15.92 -11.63
N GLY A 116 14.94 16.80 -11.74
CA GLY A 116 15.02 17.96 -12.60
C GLY A 116 15.03 17.59 -14.09
N SER A 117 14.09 16.75 -14.51
CA SER A 117 13.94 16.34 -15.92
C SER A 117 13.94 17.54 -16.87
N ASN A 118 14.46 17.38 -18.10
CA ASN A 118 14.68 18.47 -19.06
C ASN A 118 13.45 19.35 -19.33
N PHE A 119 12.26 18.77 -19.31
CA PHE A 119 11.00 19.52 -19.49
C PHE A 119 10.64 20.41 -18.28
N LEU A 120 11.30 20.21 -17.13
CA LEU A 120 11.14 21.02 -15.91
C LEU A 120 12.19 22.13 -15.79
N SER A 121 13.03 22.34 -16.81
CA SER A 121 14.10 23.35 -16.80
C SER A 121 13.60 24.80 -16.62
N ILE A 122 12.32 25.04 -16.91
CA ILE A 122 11.65 26.35 -16.75
C ILE A 122 11.27 26.62 -15.28
N VAL A 123 11.15 25.53 -14.45
CA VAL A 123 10.74 25.63 -13.05
C VAL A 123 11.98 25.76 -12.17
N GLU A 124 12.01 26.77 -11.33
CA GLU A 124 13.11 27.00 -10.41
C GLU A 124 13.22 25.84 -9.37
N GLU A 125 14.45 25.57 -8.92
CA GLU A 125 14.73 24.47 -8.00
C GLU A 125 13.89 24.51 -6.72
N PRO A 126 13.70 25.65 -6.02
CA PRO A 126 12.85 25.70 -4.83
C PRO A 126 11.39 25.34 -5.11
N GLN A 127 10.87 25.74 -6.28
CA GLN A 127 9.52 25.41 -6.70
C GLN A 127 9.37 23.92 -7.00
N ARG A 128 10.36 23.31 -7.67
CA ARG A 128 10.38 21.85 -7.92
C ARG A 128 10.36 21.06 -6.62
N HIS A 129 11.12 21.49 -5.61
CA HIS A 129 11.14 20.85 -4.29
C HIS A 129 9.78 20.96 -3.59
N ALA A 130 9.13 22.14 -3.67
CA ALA A 130 7.79 22.32 -3.10
C ALA A 130 6.75 21.41 -3.80
N PHE A 131 6.80 21.31 -5.13
CA PHE A 131 5.92 20.40 -5.87
C PHE A 131 6.21 18.93 -5.59
N ALA A 132 7.48 18.54 -5.47
CA ALA A 132 7.82 17.17 -5.09
C ALA A 132 7.19 16.78 -3.75
N MET A 133 7.26 17.67 -2.75
CA MET A 133 6.59 17.45 -1.45
C MET A 133 5.08 17.42 -1.57
N LEU A 134 4.48 18.24 -2.44
CA LEU A 134 3.04 18.20 -2.69
C LEU A 134 2.62 16.83 -3.23
N PHE A 135 3.34 16.29 -4.21
CA PHE A 135 3.04 14.97 -4.78
C PHE A 135 3.25 13.84 -3.78
N LEU A 136 4.29 13.89 -2.93
CA LEU A 136 4.49 12.93 -1.84
C LEU A 136 3.35 12.97 -0.82
N ASN A 137 2.88 14.17 -0.46
CA ASN A 137 1.72 14.32 0.43
C ASN A 137 0.43 13.81 -0.24
N LEU A 138 0.26 14.06 -1.55
CA LEU A 138 -0.89 13.57 -2.30
C LEU A 138 -0.89 12.04 -2.37
N HIS A 139 0.28 11.44 -2.59
CA HIS A 139 0.46 10.00 -2.52
C HIS A 139 0.03 9.44 -1.16
N SER A 140 0.51 10.00 -0.05
CA SER A 140 0.15 9.56 1.30
C SER A 140 -1.35 9.67 1.57
N ARG A 141 -1.99 10.77 1.12
CA ARG A 141 -3.46 10.92 1.24
C ARG A 141 -4.23 9.95 0.35
N GLY A 142 -3.69 9.64 -0.83
CA GLY A 142 -4.27 8.65 -1.73
C GLY A 142 -4.25 7.24 -1.16
N LEU A 143 -3.22 6.88 -0.39
CA LEU A 143 -3.18 5.62 0.35
C LEU A 143 -4.33 5.52 1.35
N VAL A 144 -4.63 6.58 2.12
CA VAL A 144 -5.77 6.61 3.06
C VAL A 144 -7.08 6.29 2.33
N VAL A 145 -7.27 6.82 1.11
CA VAL A 145 -8.46 6.50 0.30
C VAL A 145 -8.51 5.01 -0.05
N ALA A 146 -7.39 4.41 -0.44
CA ALA A 146 -7.32 2.98 -0.74
C ALA A 146 -7.58 2.12 0.52
N GLU A 147 -7.09 2.57 1.70
CA GLU A 147 -7.31 1.90 2.99
C GLU A 147 -8.79 1.85 3.41
N LEU A 148 -9.62 2.81 2.99
CA LEU A 148 -11.07 2.75 3.22
C LEU A 148 -11.69 1.49 2.61
N PHE A 149 -11.26 1.08 1.42
CA PHE A 149 -11.74 -0.14 0.78
C PHE A 149 -11.30 -1.38 1.57
N TRP A 150 -10.06 -1.38 2.08
CA TRP A 150 -9.54 -2.47 2.89
C TRP A 150 -10.19 -2.51 4.28
N GLY A 151 -10.47 -1.35 4.87
CA GLY A 151 -11.21 -1.23 6.12
C GLY A 151 -12.62 -1.79 6.00
N LEU A 152 -13.33 -1.49 4.90
CA LEU A 152 -14.65 -2.04 4.63
C LEU A 152 -14.62 -3.57 4.48
N CYS A 153 -13.60 -4.11 3.80
CA CYS A 153 -13.39 -5.55 3.70
C CYS A 153 -13.16 -6.18 5.07
N SER A 154 -12.32 -5.56 5.90
CA SER A 154 -11.94 -6.05 7.22
C SER A 154 -13.09 -5.97 8.21
N PHE A 155 -13.87 -4.87 8.20
CA PHE A 155 -15.03 -4.69 9.05
C PHE A 155 -16.10 -5.76 8.77
N ARG A 156 -16.35 -6.05 7.50
CA ARG A 156 -17.31 -7.08 7.12
C ARG A 156 -16.82 -8.49 7.45
N SER A 157 -15.54 -8.76 7.29
CA SER A 157 -14.90 -10.02 7.71
C SER A 157 -14.88 -10.16 9.24
N GLY A 158 -14.65 -9.07 9.97
CA GLY A 158 -14.64 -9.04 11.45
C GLY A 158 -16.02 -9.25 12.05
N CYS A 159 -17.09 -8.72 11.43
CA CYS A 159 -18.46 -8.98 11.85
C CYS A 159 -18.84 -10.47 11.73
N TRP A 160 -18.13 -11.19 10.88
CA TRP A 160 -18.25 -12.63 10.68
C TRP A 160 -17.50 -13.46 11.72
N CYS A 161 -16.35 -12.95 12.14
CA CYS A 161 -15.49 -13.64 13.11
C CYS A 161 -15.99 -13.53 14.56
N THR A 162 -16.95 -12.67 14.87
CA THR A 162 -17.53 -12.58 16.23
C THR A 162 -18.32 -13.84 16.61
N GLY A 163 -18.58 -14.75 15.68
CA GLY A 163 -19.14 -16.08 15.95
C GLY A 163 -18.10 -17.22 16.11
N LEU A 164 -16.83 -16.94 15.92
CA LEU A 164 -15.73 -17.93 16.03
C LEU A 164 -14.60 -17.32 16.86
N ASP A 165 -14.31 -17.93 18.01
CA ASP A 165 -13.29 -17.47 18.99
C ASP A 165 -11.85 -17.32 18.46
N SER A 166 -11.62 -17.57 17.17
CA SER A 166 -10.29 -17.56 16.53
C SER A 166 -9.83 -16.19 15.97
N CYS A 167 -10.68 -15.15 15.99
CA CYS A 167 -10.37 -13.87 15.34
C CYS A 167 -9.75 -12.79 16.24
N ARG A 168 -9.47 -13.10 17.52
CA ARG A 168 -8.89 -12.13 18.47
C ARG A 168 -7.46 -11.68 18.09
N GLY A 169 -6.75 -12.40 17.21
CA GLY A 169 -5.38 -12.07 16.80
C GLY A 169 -5.28 -11.04 15.65
N PHE A 170 -6.32 -10.86 14.85
CA PHE A 170 -6.25 -9.97 13.67
C PHE A 170 -6.42 -8.48 13.99
N TRP A 171 -7.11 -8.14 15.09
CA TRP A 171 -7.31 -6.76 15.53
C TRP A 171 -6.08 -6.10 16.16
N ALA A 172 -5.12 -6.88 16.62
CA ALA A 172 -3.89 -6.35 17.21
C ALA A 172 -2.96 -5.67 16.17
N PHE A 173 -3.12 -5.96 14.88
CA PHE A 173 -2.25 -5.40 13.83
C PHE A 173 -2.74 -4.04 13.29
N GLY A 174 -4.04 -3.77 13.35
CA GLY A 174 -4.62 -2.50 12.88
C GLY A 174 -4.49 -1.32 13.84
N SER A 175 -4.18 -1.59 15.11
CA SER A 175 -4.07 -0.55 16.15
C SER A 175 -2.65 0.00 16.35
N ALA A 176 -1.68 -0.48 15.59
CA ALA A 176 -0.27 -0.06 15.68
C ALA A 176 0.10 1.09 14.71
N LEU A 177 -0.85 1.61 13.93
CA LEU A 177 -0.59 2.78 13.10
C LEU A 177 -0.61 4.05 13.95
N PRO A 178 0.46 4.86 13.96
CA PRO A 178 0.46 6.15 14.66
C PRO A 178 -0.59 7.05 13.99
N GLY A 179 -1.55 7.51 14.79
CA GLY A 179 -2.55 8.48 14.37
C GLY A 179 -1.92 9.76 13.81
N PRO A 180 -2.66 10.53 12.99
CA PRO A 180 -2.16 11.79 12.46
C PRO A 180 -1.84 12.73 13.63
N LEU A 181 -0.57 13.12 13.68
CA LEU A 181 -0.07 14.07 14.68
C LEU A 181 -0.86 15.39 14.59
N GLY A 182 -1.41 15.75 15.73
CA GLY A 182 -2.20 16.93 15.93
C GLY A 182 -1.47 18.20 15.52
N SER A 183 -2.29 19.13 15.08
CA SER A 183 -2.02 20.54 14.89
C SER A 183 -1.38 21.18 16.13
N SER A 184 -0.24 21.78 15.98
CA SER A 184 0.21 22.97 16.69
C SER A 184 1.20 23.74 15.84
#